data_4be55035bd9cdacb732ffe2e68194760
#
_entry.id   4be55035bd9cdacb732ffe2e68194760
#
_cell.length_a   1.000
_cell.length_b   1.000
_cell.length_c   1.000
_cell.angle_alpha   90.00
_cell.angle_beta   90.00
_cell.angle_gamma   90.00
#
_symmetry.space_group_name_H-M   'P 1'
#
loop_
_entity.id
_entity.type
_entity.pdbx_description
1 polymer ?
#
loop_
_entity_poly.entity_id
_entity_poly.type
_entity_poly.pdbx_seq_one_letter_code
_entity_poly.pdbx_strand_id
1 'polypeptide(L)'
;INTDAQALLMSDADVKLDVGRDITRGLGAGADPEVGRRAAEDHAEEIEEVLKGADMVFVTAGEGGGTGTGGAPVVARVARGLGALTIGVVTRPFNFEGRRRSVQADEGIESLRSEVDTLIVIPNDRLLSLTDRKISMIDAFRQADHVLLQGVSGITDLITTPGLINLDFADVKSVMEGAGSALMGIGSARGEERAVTAAEGA
;
A
#
# COMPACT_ATOMS: atom_id res chain seq x y z
N ILE A 1 -4.94 -9.27 -5.20
CA ILE A 1 -4.81 -9.22 -6.66
C ILE A 1 -3.38 -9.55 -7.02
N ASN A 2 -3.15 -10.42 -8.00
CA ASN A 2 -1.81 -10.70 -8.52
C ASN A 2 -1.89 -11.22 -9.96
N THR A 3 -0.80 -11.03 -10.72
CA THR A 3 -0.57 -11.62 -12.04
C THR A 3 0.24 -12.92 -11.97
N ASP A 4 0.73 -13.28 -10.79
CA ASP A 4 1.40 -14.54 -10.48
C ASP A 4 0.45 -15.46 -9.71
N ALA A 5 -0.03 -16.51 -10.39
CA ALA A 5 -1.00 -17.43 -9.84
C ALA A 5 -0.46 -18.23 -8.65
N GLN A 6 0.84 -18.55 -8.63
CA GLN A 6 1.46 -19.29 -7.51
C GLN A 6 1.56 -18.42 -6.27
N ALA A 7 2.01 -17.17 -6.42
CA ALA A 7 2.06 -16.22 -5.32
C ALA A 7 0.64 -15.94 -4.77
N LEU A 8 -0.35 -15.86 -5.65
CA LEU A 8 -1.74 -15.65 -5.26
C LEU A 8 -2.31 -16.82 -4.44
N LEU A 9 -1.95 -18.06 -4.78
CA LEU A 9 -2.36 -19.26 -4.01
C LEU A 9 -1.80 -19.26 -2.59
N MET A 10 -0.60 -18.71 -2.40
CA MET A 10 0.07 -18.63 -1.08
C MET A 10 -0.45 -17.48 -0.21
N SER A 11 -1.25 -16.58 -0.75
CA SER A 11 -1.85 -15.48 0.00
C SER A 11 -2.93 -15.98 0.95
N ASP A 12 -3.04 -15.39 2.14
CA ASP A 12 -4.10 -15.63 3.12
C ASP A 12 -5.34 -14.73 2.91
N ALA A 13 -5.40 -13.97 1.82
CA ALA A 13 -6.53 -13.10 1.51
C ALA A 13 -7.83 -13.89 1.27
N ASP A 14 -8.95 -13.35 1.76
CA ASP A 14 -10.27 -13.95 1.62
C ASP A 14 -10.72 -14.03 0.15
N VAL A 15 -10.43 -12.97 -0.63
CA VAL A 15 -10.70 -12.91 -2.06
C VAL A 15 -9.39 -12.81 -2.83
N LYS A 16 -9.24 -13.65 -3.84
CA LYS A 16 -8.03 -13.74 -4.66
C LYS A 16 -8.38 -13.53 -6.13
N LEU A 17 -7.92 -12.43 -6.71
CA LEU A 17 -8.11 -12.13 -8.13
C LEU A 17 -6.82 -12.40 -8.90
N ASP A 18 -6.87 -13.39 -9.81
CA ASP A 18 -5.80 -13.71 -10.76
C ASP A 18 -6.03 -12.90 -12.04
N VAL A 19 -5.32 -11.77 -12.16
CA VAL A 19 -5.53 -10.81 -13.24
C VAL A 19 -4.51 -10.97 -14.35
N GLY A 20 -4.95 -10.79 -15.59
CA GLY A 20 -4.08 -10.81 -16.76
C GLY A 20 -3.54 -12.19 -17.12
N ARG A 21 -4.25 -13.26 -16.82
CA ARG A 21 -3.82 -14.63 -17.11
C ARG A 21 -3.56 -14.87 -18.59
N ASP A 22 -4.32 -14.25 -19.46
CA ASP A 22 -4.19 -14.38 -20.91
C ASP A 22 -2.86 -13.79 -21.44
N ILE A 23 -2.36 -12.74 -20.79
CA ILE A 23 -1.12 -12.07 -21.18
C ILE A 23 0.10 -12.57 -20.40
N THR A 24 -0.06 -12.99 -19.14
CA THR A 24 1.05 -13.41 -18.26
C THR A 24 1.17 -14.93 -18.14
N ARG A 25 0.15 -15.69 -18.51
CA ARG A 25 0.01 -17.14 -18.27
C ARG A 25 0.11 -17.52 -16.78
N GLY A 26 -0.19 -16.57 -15.89
CA GLY A 26 -0.05 -16.75 -14.44
C GLY A 26 1.41 -16.74 -13.94
N LEU A 27 2.36 -16.26 -14.75
CA LEU A 27 3.80 -16.22 -14.43
C LEU A 27 4.27 -14.83 -13.93
N GLY A 28 3.33 -13.91 -13.72
CA GLY A 28 3.63 -12.54 -13.30
C GLY A 28 3.86 -11.58 -14.46
N ALA A 29 3.94 -10.29 -14.14
CA ALA A 29 4.07 -9.21 -15.11
C ALA A 29 5.51 -8.99 -15.62
N GLY A 30 6.48 -9.83 -15.22
CA GLY A 30 7.87 -9.75 -15.71
C GLY A 30 8.60 -8.43 -15.37
N ALA A 31 8.23 -7.77 -14.28
CA ALA A 31 8.71 -6.44 -13.88
C ALA A 31 8.40 -5.34 -14.93
N ASP A 32 7.33 -5.51 -15.70
CA ASP A 32 6.82 -4.52 -16.66
C ASP A 32 5.51 -3.92 -16.14
N PRO A 33 5.49 -2.61 -15.74
CA PRO A 33 4.30 -1.94 -15.23
C PRO A 33 3.16 -1.86 -16.25
N GLU A 34 3.48 -1.80 -17.55
CA GLU A 34 2.46 -1.76 -18.59
C GLU A 34 1.66 -3.07 -18.68
N VAL A 35 2.34 -4.21 -18.47
CA VAL A 35 1.67 -5.52 -18.35
C VAL A 35 0.78 -5.56 -17.11
N GLY A 36 1.26 -5.05 -15.97
CA GLY A 36 0.47 -4.95 -14.74
C GLY A 36 -0.77 -4.06 -14.88
N ARG A 37 -0.62 -2.91 -15.54
CA ARG A 37 -1.71 -1.99 -15.83
C ARG A 37 -2.80 -2.65 -16.69
N ARG A 38 -2.41 -3.22 -17.82
CA ARG A 38 -3.34 -3.91 -18.72
C ARG A 38 -4.03 -5.08 -18.04
N ALA A 39 -3.31 -5.86 -17.27
CA ALA A 39 -3.88 -6.97 -16.51
C ALA A 39 -5.00 -6.49 -15.56
N ALA A 40 -4.80 -5.38 -14.87
CA ALA A 40 -5.80 -4.81 -13.99
C ALA A 40 -6.97 -4.17 -14.76
N GLU A 41 -6.70 -3.48 -15.87
CA GLU A 41 -7.74 -2.88 -16.73
C GLU A 41 -8.66 -3.93 -17.36
N ASP A 42 -8.10 -5.04 -17.84
CA ASP A 42 -8.87 -6.14 -18.44
C ASP A 42 -9.79 -6.85 -17.41
N HIS A 43 -9.51 -6.69 -16.11
CA HIS A 43 -10.30 -7.26 -15.00
C HIS A 43 -10.98 -6.17 -14.13
N ALA A 44 -11.16 -4.97 -14.68
CA ALA A 44 -11.73 -3.86 -13.92
C ALA A 44 -13.14 -4.16 -13.38
N GLU A 45 -13.97 -4.88 -14.12
CA GLU A 45 -15.31 -5.27 -13.69
C GLU A 45 -15.29 -6.24 -12.49
N GLU A 46 -14.35 -7.19 -12.47
CA GLU A 46 -14.18 -8.12 -11.34
C GLU A 46 -13.66 -7.37 -10.10
N ILE A 47 -12.74 -6.42 -10.28
CA ILE A 47 -12.23 -5.57 -9.22
C ILE A 47 -13.36 -4.70 -8.64
N GLU A 48 -14.17 -4.11 -9.51
CA GLU A 48 -15.34 -3.31 -9.13
C GLU A 48 -16.33 -4.12 -8.29
N GLU A 49 -16.66 -5.34 -8.70
CA GLU A 49 -17.61 -6.19 -7.98
C GLU A 49 -17.11 -6.54 -6.57
N VAL A 50 -15.81 -6.78 -6.41
CA VAL A 50 -15.21 -7.07 -5.09
C VAL A 50 -15.19 -5.83 -4.20
N LEU A 51 -15.00 -4.63 -4.76
CA LEU A 51 -14.92 -3.38 -4.00
C LEU A 51 -16.28 -2.73 -3.75
N LYS A 52 -17.34 -3.23 -4.37
CA LYS A 52 -18.69 -2.66 -4.28
C LYS A 52 -19.20 -2.61 -2.85
N GLY A 53 -19.66 -1.43 -2.44
CA GLY A 53 -20.18 -1.19 -1.09
C GLY A 53 -19.12 -0.91 -0.04
N ALA A 54 -17.85 -0.82 -0.41
CA ALA A 54 -16.79 -0.38 0.51
C ALA A 54 -16.86 1.13 0.72
N ASP A 55 -16.80 1.57 1.98
CA ASP A 55 -16.72 2.98 2.35
C ASP A 55 -15.28 3.50 2.26
N MET A 56 -14.30 2.61 2.50
CA MET A 56 -12.86 2.90 2.44
C MET A 56 -12.10 1.74 1.81
N VAL A 57 -11.12 2.07 0.99
CA VAL A 57 -10.23 1.10 0.34
C VAL A 57 -8.77 1.49 0.55
N PHE A 58 -8.00 0.58 1.11
CA PHE A 58 -6.53 0.68 1.12
C PHE A 58 -5.95 -0.03 -0.09
N VAL A 59 -5.18 0.70 -0.88
CA VAL A 59 -4.42 0.15 -1.99
C VAL A 59 -2.96 0.05 -1.55
N THR A 60 -2.49 -1.18 -1.35
CA THR A 60 -1.11 -1.43 -0.89
C THR A 60 -0.31 -2.16 -1.96
N ALA A 61 0.90 -1.66 -2.21
CA ALA A 61 1.81 -2.28 -3.17
C ALA A 61 3.27 -1.99 -2.84
N GLY A 62 4.15 -2.90 -3.28
CA GLY A 62 5.56 -2.59 -3.44
C GLY A 62 5.79 -2.01 -4.83
N GLU A 63 6.23 -0.76 -4.90
CA GLU A 63 6.49 -0.08 -6.16
C GLU A 63 7.82 -0.49 -6.79
N GLY A 64 7.93 -0.37 -8.10
CA GLY A 64 9.12 -0.72 -8.88
C GLY A 64 9.08 -2.09 -9.53
N GLY A 65 8.02 -2.88 -9.27
CA GLY A 65 7.70 -4.11 -9.97
C GLY A 65 6.74 -3.88 -11.14
N GLY A 66 6.21 -4.96 -11.71
CA GLY A 66 5.21 -4.87 -12.80
C GLY A 66 3.78 -4.77 -12.26
N THR A 67 3.35 -5.75 -11.48
CA THR A 67 1.95 -5.89 -11.02
C THR A 67 1.52 -4.73 -10.13
N GLY A 68 2.26 -4.47 -9.04
CA GLY A 68 1.92 -3.40 -8.09
C GLY A 68 1.98 -2.03 -8.76
N THR A 69 3.10 -1.71 -9.39
CA THR A 69 3.34 -0.40 -10.03
C THR A 69 2.32 -0.06 -11.11
N GLY A 70 1.96 -1.03 -11.95
CA GLY A 70 0.97 -0.81 -13.01
C GLY A 70 -0.47 -0.97 -12.57
N GLY A 71 -0.74 -1.95 -11.70
CA GLY A 71 -2.10 -2.29 -11.30
C GLY A 71 -2.69 -1.42 -10.19
N ALA A 72 -1.87 -0.95 -9.24
CA ALA A 72 -2.36 -0.16 -8.12
C ALA A 72 -3.13 1.11 -8.54
N PRO A 73 -2.67 1.91 -9.52
CA PRO A 73 -3.43 3.06 -10.01
C PRO A 73 -4.79 2.68 -10.59
N VAL A 74 -4.89 1.55 -11.28
CA VAL A 74 -6.15 1.05 -11.84
C VAL A 74 -7.13 0.68 -10.74
N VAL A 75 -6.68 -0.08 -9.74
CA VAL A 75 -7.50 -0.46 -8.58
C VAL A 75 -7.97 0.78 -7.82
N ALA A 76 -7.09 1.75 -7.60
CA ALA A 76 -7.41 3.00 -6.93
C ALA A 76 -8.48 3.79 -7.69
N ARG A 77 -8.36 3.90 -9.02
CA ARG A 77 -9.34 4.56 -9.87
C ARG A 77 -10.71 3.89 -9.78
N VAL A 78 -10.78 2.55 -9.78
CA VAL A 78 -12.02 1.79 -9.61
C VAL A 78 -12.64 2.08 -8.24
N ALA A 79 -11.86 1.98 -7.17
CA ALA A 79 -12.32 2.25 -5.80
C ALA A 79 -12.90 3.66 -5.65
N ARG A 80 -12.19 4.66 -6.17
CA ARG A 80 -12.62 6.05 -6.18
C ARG A 80 -13.87 6.29 -7.02
N GLY A 81 -13.97 5.59 -8.16
CA GLY A 81 -15.16 5.60 -9.01
C GLY A 81 -16.43 5.07 -8.31
N LEU A 82 -16.27 4.18 -7.35
CA LEU A 82 -17.35 3.68 -6.49
C LEU A 82 -17.69 4.62 -5.31
N GLY A 83 -16.96 5.72 -5.13
CA GLY A 83 -17.16 6.69 -4.05
C GLY A 83 -16.49 6.31 -2.74
N ALA A 84 -15.65 5.27 -2.72
CA ALA A 84 -14.90 4.88 -1.55
C ALA A 84 -13.75 5.87 -1.26
N LEU A 85 -13.52 6.19 0.02
CA LEU A 85 -12.30 6.87 0.44
C LEU A 85 -11.10 5.98 0.10
N THR A 86 -10.24 6.43 -0.80
CA THR A 86 -9.15 5.60 -1.34
C THR A 86 -7.79 6.08 -0.85
N ILE A 87 -7.11 5.23 -0.09
CA ILE A 87 -5.82 5.53 0.53
C ILE A 87 -4.76 4.60 -0.05
N GLY A 88 -3.74 5.17 -0.68
CA GLY A 88 -2.57 4.44 -1.13
C GLY A 88 -1.53 4.36 0.00
N VAL A 89 -1.05 3.15 0.31
CA VAL A 89 0.08 2.92 1.23
C VAL A 89 1.08 2.02 0.51
N VAL A 90 2.16 2.60 0.02
CA VAL A 90 3.10 1.90 -0.85
C VAL A 90 4.53 2.03 -0.38
N THR A 91 5.35 1.04 -0.72
CA THR A 91 6.79 1.10 -0.45
C THR A 91 7.57 1.47 -1.70
N ARG A 92 8.60 2.29 -1.50
CA ARG A 92 9.63 2.54 -2.49
C ARG A 92 10.77 1.52 -2.30
N PRO A 93 11.30 0.91 -3.39
CA PRO A 93 12.29 -0.15 -3.28
C PRO A 93 13.57 0.30 -2.58
N PHE A 94 14.28 -0.65 -2.01
CA PHE A 94 15.63 -0.45 -1.50
C PHE A 94 16.60 -0.10 -2.63
N ASN A 95 17.62 0.70 -2.34
CA ASN A 95 18.65 1.07 -3.33
C ASN A 95 19.38 -0.15 -3.92
N PHE A 96 19.56 -1.23 -3.13
CA PHE A 96 20.19 -2.46 -3.60
C PHE A 96 19.34 -3.24 -4.62
N GLU A 97 18.04 -2.94 -4.77
CA GLU A 97 17.18 -3.55 -5.79
C GLU A 97 17.45 -3.00 -7.20
N GLY A 98 18.19 -1.91 -7.29
CA GLY A 98 18.70 -1.36 -8.52
C GLY A 98 17.93 -0.17 -9.08
N ARG A 99 18.66 0.64 -9.86
CA ARG A 99 18.17 1.94 -10.39
C ARG A 99 16.90 1.80 -11.24
N ARG A 100 16.80 0.72 -12.03
CA ARG A 100 15.61 0.49 -12.89
C ARG A 100 14.34 0.43 -12.04
N ARG A 101 14.37 -0.33 -10.93
CA ARG A 101 13.23 -0.45 -10.03
C ARG A 101 12.88 0.88 -9.37
N SER A 102 13.90 1.67 -8.98
CA SER A 102 13.66 2.99 -8.39
C SER A 102 12.96 3.95 -9.36
N VAL A 103 13.39 3.98 -10.62
CA VAL A 103 12.74 4.83 -11.65
C VAL A 103 11.31 4.38 -11.91
N GLN A 104 11.08 3.08 -12.09
CA GLN A 104 9.74 2.53 -12.26
C GLN A 104 8.83 2.83 -11.05
N ALA A 105 9.39 2.77 -9.84
CA ALA A 105 8.66 3.11 -8.62
C ALA A 105 8.24 4.58 -8.59
N ASP A 106 9.12 5.50 -8.98
CA ASP A 106 8.81 6.92 -9.02
C ASP A 106 7.67 7.23 -10.02
N GLU A 107 7.70 6.61 -11.19
CA GLU A 107 6.64 6.73 -12.19
C GLU A 107 5.30 6.14 -11.70
N GLY A 108 5.34 4.97 -11.06
CA GLY A 108 4.14 4.34 -10.48
C GLY A 108 3.53 5.13 -9.33
N ILE A 109 4.37 5.64 -8.43
CA ILE A 109 3.95 6.49 -7.32
C ILE A 109 3.26 7.76 -7.83
N GLU A 110 3.79 8.40 -8.87
CA GLU A 110 3.18 9.59 -9.45
C GLU A 110 1.85 9.28 -10.13
N SER A 111 1.77 8.14 -10.84
CA SER A 111 0.51 7.66 -11.41
C SER A 111 -0.54 7.37 -10.32
N LEU A 112 -0.15 6.65 -9.26
CA LEU A 112 -1.04 6.33 -8.15
C LEU A 112 -1.51 7.58 -7.40
N ARG A 113 -0.65 8.59 -7.25
CA ARG A 113 -0.96 9.87 -6.59
C ARG A 113 -2.20 10.55 -7.18
N SER A 114 -2.37 10.47 -8.50
CA SER A 114 -3.52 11.08 -9.19
C SER A 114 -4.84 10.33 -8.97
N GLU A 115 -4.75 9.06 -8.53
CA GLU A 115 -5.90 8.16 -8.44
C GLU A 115 -6.36 7.90 -6.99
N VAL A 116 -5.65 8.40 -5.99
CA VAL A 116 -6.01 8.24 -4.56
C VAL A 116 -6.39 9.57 -3.91
N ASP A 117 -7.10 9.51 -2.80
CA ASP A 117 -7.39 10.68 -1.96
C ASP A 117 -6.19 11.06 -1.12
N THR A 118 -5.52 10.05 -0.57
CA THR A 118 -4.30 10.22 0.23
C THR A 118 -3.28 9.15 -0.16
N LEU A 119 -2.03 9.56 -0.34
CA LEU A 119 -0.91 8.68 -0.63
C LEU A 119 0.16 8.76 0.46
N ILE A 120 0.45 7.61 1.04
CA ILE A 120 1.55 7.41 1.98
C ILE A 120 2.63 6.59 1.27
N VAL A 121 3.83 7.15 1.13
CA VAL A 121 4.98 6.48 0.53
C VAL A 121 6.02 6.18 1.59
N ILE A 122 6.37 4.92 1.74
CA ILE A 122 7.37 4.44 2.71
C ILE A 122 8.66 4.13 1.95
N PRO A 123 9.73 4.96 2.14
CA PRO A 123 11.03 4.67 1.54
C PRO A 123 11.71 3.53 2.31
N ASN A 124 11.86 2.35 1.70
CA ASN A 124 12.45 1.19 2.37
C ASN A 124 13.85 1.45 2.93
N ASP A 125 14.66 2.27 2.28
CA ASP A 125 16.00 2.62 2.78
C ASP A 125 15.98 3.29 4.15
N ARG A 126 14.91 4.02 4.50
CA ARG A 126 14.77 4.62 5.83
C ARG A 126 14.65 3.55 6.93
N LEU A 127 14.06 2.40 6.61
CA LEU A 127 13.93 1.29 7.55
C LEU A 127 15.29 0.69 7.92
N LEU A 128 16.24 0.70 6.98
CA LEU A 128 17.62 0.25 7.24
C LEU A 128 18.36 1.19 8.20
N SER A 129 18.09 2.49 8.12
CA SER A 129 18.75 3.49 8.98
C SER A 129 18.27 3.47 10.44
N LEU A 130 17.10 2.87 10.70
CA LEU A 130 16.55 2.72 12.05
C LEU A 130 17.11 1.48 12.78
N THR A 131 17.91 0.66 12.11
CA THR A 131 18.40 -0.60 12.64
C THR A 131 19.89 -0.52 12.90
N ASP A 132 20.33 -0.58 14.16
CA ASP A 132 21.73 -0.56 14.57
C ASP A 132 22.53 -1.84 14.20
N ARG A 133 21.88 -2.83 13.60
CA ARG A 133 22.47 -4.13 13.27
C ARG A 133 22.47 -4.37 11.77
N LYS A 134 23.49 -5.11 11.30
CA LYS A 134 23.47 -5.69 9.95
C LYS A 134 22.31 -6.69 9.88
N ILE A 135 21.24 -6.30 9.20
CA ILE A 135 20.08 -7.16 8.97
C ILE A 135 20.24 -7.92 7.66
N SER A 136 19.62 -9.11 7.57
CA SER A 136 19.56 -9.85 6.32
C SER A 136 18.60 -9.16 5.33
N MET A 137 18.75 -9.43 4.04
CA MET A 137 17.79 -8.93 3.02
C MET A 137 16.36 -9.39 3.31
N ILE A 138 16.19 -10.62 3.78
CA ILE A 138 14.87 -11.18 4.12
C ILE A 138 14.25 -10.39 5.28
N ASP A 139 15.03 -10.07 6.29
CA ASP A 139 14.54 -9.30 7.44
C ASP A 139 14.22 -7.85 7.06
N ALA A 140 14.98 -7.26 6.12
CA ALA A 140 14.68 -5.94 5.58
C ALA A 140 13.31 -5.91 4.88
N PHE A 141 13.00 -6.90 4.05
CA PHE A 141 11.67 -7.01 3.42
C PHE A 141 10.56 -7.26 4.44
N ARG A 142 10.77 -8.13 5.44
CA ARG A 142 9.81 -8.33 6.53
C ARG A 142 9.53 -7.05 7.31
N GLN A 143 10.54 -6.22 7.50
CA GLN A 143 10.36 -4.92 8.15
C GLN A 143 9.52 -3.96 7.29
N ALA A 144 9.74 -3.95 5.97
CA ALA A 144 8.90 -3.19 5.04
C ALA A 144 7.43 -3.64 5.08
N ASP A 145 7.18 -4.95 5.08
CA ASP A 145 5.83 -5.51 5.21
C ASP A 145 5.19 -5.11 6.55
N HIS A 146 5.97 -5.15 7.64
CA HIS A 146 5.47 -4.76 8.96
C HIS A 146 5.08 -3.28 9.02
N VAL A 147 5.84 -2.40 8.41
CA VAL A 147 5.52 -0.95 8.36
C VAL A 147 4.29 -0.69 7.50
N LEU A 148 4.11 -1.40 6.38
CA LEU A 148 2.86 -1.33 5.61
C LEU A 148 1.64 -1.75 6.45
N LEU A 149 1.77 -2.87 7.18
CA LEU A 149 0.72 -3.33 8.09
C LEU A 149 0.39 -2.28 9.15
N GLN A 150 1.42 -1.70 9.79
CA GLN A 150 1.23 -0.65 10.80
C GLN A 150 0.57 0.60 10.20
N GLY A 151 0.89 0.96 8.95
CA GLY A 151 0.27 2.08 8.25
C GLY A 151 -1.23 1.89 8.05
N VAL A 152 -1.64 0.70 7.62
CA VAL A 152 -3.05 0.36 7.44
C VAL A 152 -3.76 0.23 8.79
N SER A 153 -3.18 -0.53 9.74
CA SER A 153 -3.77 -0.74 11.07
C SER A 153 -3.90 0.57 11.84
N GLY A 154 -2.91 1.46 11.79
CA GLY A 154 -2.94 2.72 12.50
C GLY A 154 -4.12 3.61 12.11
N ILE A 155 -4.51 3.61 10.85
CA ILE A 155 -5.69 4.34 10.37
C ILE A 155 -6.98 3.58 10.72
N THR A 156 -6.99 2.26 10.50
CA THR A 156 -8.18 1.43 10.76
C THR A 156 -8.53 1.40 12.24
N ASP A 157 -7.53 1.28 13.12
CA ASP A 157 -7.72 1.21 14.57
C ASP A 157 -8.34 2.49 15.14
N LEU A 158 -8.12 3.65 14.51
CA LEU A 158 -8.79 4.90 14.91
C LEU A 158 -10.31 4.81 14.80
N ILE A 159 -10.81 4.03 13.85
CA ILE A 159 -12.25 3.88 13.57
C ILE A 159 -12.83 2.69 14.33
N THR A 160 -12.07 1.59 14.41
CA THR A 160 -12.60 0.30 14.89
C THR A 160 -12.33 0.03 16.36
N THR A 161 -11.32 0.69 16.96
CA THR A 161 -10.93 0.43 18.34
C THR A 161 -11.48 1.51 19.29
N PRO A 162 -12.39 1.14 20.20
CA PRO A 162 -12.92 2.10 21.19
C PRO A 162 -11.82 2.63 22.11
N GLY A 163 -11.71 3.95 22.24
CA GLY A 163 -10.76 4.63 23.11
C GLY A 163 -11.44 5.64 24.05
N LEU A 164 -10.64 6.46 24.72
CA LEU A 164 -11.16 7.59 25.52
C LEU A 164 -11.80 8.66 24.63
N ILE A 165 -11.28 8.85 23.43
CA ILE A 165 -11.86 9.70 22.38
C ILE A 165 -12.09 8.78 21.19
N ASN A 166 -13.34 8.67 20.77
CA ASN A 166 -13.71 7.85 19.62
C ASN A 166 -13.81 8.76 18.39
N LEU A 167 -13.11 8.34 17.32
CA LEU A 167 -13.26 8.92 16.00
C LEU A 167 -14.17 8.01 15.18
N ASP A 168 -15.07 8.61 14.43
CA ASP A 168 -15.88 7.86 13.47
C ASP A 168 -15.27 7.94 12.04
N PHE A 169 -15.85 7.20 11.13
CA PHE A 169 -15.40 7.18 9.73
C PHE A 169 -15.49 8.58 9.09
N ALA A 170 -16.52 9.37 9.44
CA ALA A 170 -16.70 10.69 8.86
C ALA A 170 -15.57 11.66 9.27
N ASP A 171 -15.07 11.55 10.50
CA ASP A 171 -13.93 12.33 10.98
C ASP A 171 -12.67 12.00 10.18
N VAL A 172 -12.37 10.71 10.00
CA VAL A 172 -11.21 10.24 9.19
C VAL A 172 -11.36 10.67 7.75
N LYS A 173 -12.54 10.49 7.15
CA LYS A 173 -12.83 10.90 5.77
C LYS A 173 -12.60 12.40 5.58
N SER A 174 -13.07 13.25 6.48
CA SER A 174 -12.94 14.71 6.37
C SER A 174 -11.49 15.19 6.33
N VAL A 175 -10.57 14.45 6.95
CA VAL A 175 -9.13 14.76 6.97
C VAL A 175 -8.39 14.18 5.78
N MET A 176 -8.78 13.01 5.32
CA MET A 176 -8.01 12.25 4.31
C MET A 176 -8.54 12.39 2.89
N GLU A 177 -9.80 12.80 2.70
CA GLU A 177 -10.37 13.00 1.37
C GLU A 177 -9.67 14.16 0.66
N GLY A 178 -9.05 13.87 -0.48
CA GLY A 178 -8.34 14.88 -1.28
C GLY A 178 -7.08 15.48 -0.62
N ALA A 179 -6.55 14.85 0.43
CA ALA A 179 -5.38 15.38 1.15
C ALA A 179 -4.05 15.26 0.35
N GLY A 180 -4.03 14.43 -0.67
CA GLY A 180 -2.86 14.26 -1.54
C GLY A 180 -1.78 13.40 -0.89
N SER A 181 -0.66 13.99 -0.47
CA SER A 181 0.44 13.25 0.18
C SER A 181 0.36 13.36 1.69
N ALA A 182 0.55 12.23 2.38
CA ALA A 182 0.69 12.19 3.83
C ALA A 182 2.01 11.54 4.22
N LEU A 183 2.50 11.91 5.40
CA LEU A 183 3.64 11.28 6.05
C LEU A 183 3.13 10.48 7.24
N MET A 184 3.77 9.37 7.50
CA MET A 184 3.49 8.51 8.63
C MET A 184 4.72 8.37 9.49
N GLY A 185 4.58 8.64 10.79
CA GLY A 185 5.56 8.32 11.80
C GLY A 185 4.96 7.35 12.82
N ILE A 186 5.80 6.50 13.42
CA ILE A 186 5.39 5.53 14.42
C ILE A 186 6.35 5.63 15.59
N GLY A 187 5.82 6.00 16.76
CA GLY A 187 6.57 6.04 17.99
C GLY A 187 5.87 5.29 19.11
N SER A 188 6.64 4.62 19.97
CA SER A 188 6.12 3.96 21.16
C SER A 188 6.97 4.24 22.38
N ALA A 189 6.32 4.50 23.51
CA ALA A 189 6.99 4.71 24.78
C ALA A 189 6.16 4.21 25.96
N ARG A 190 6.82 4.01 27.11
CA ARG A 190 6.19 3.61 28.36
C ARG A 190 6.65 4.56 29.50
N GLY A 191 5.83 4.72 30.54
CA GLY A 191 6.14 5.58 31.68
C GLY A 191 5.28 6.86 31.72
N GLU A 192 5.63 7.79 32.62
CA GLU A 192 4.84 9.02 32.83
C GLU A 192 4.84 9.95 31.60
N GLU A 193 5.99 10.13 30.96
CA GLU A 193 6.13 11.00 29.77
C GLU A 193 5.94 10.26 28.44
N ARG A 194 5.27 9.09 28.46
CA ARG A 194 5.13 8.21 27.31
C ARG A 194 4.55 8.88 26.05
N ALA A 195 3.64 9.83 26.22
CA ALA A 195 3.01 10.49 25.07
C ALA A 195 4.00 11.39 24.33
N VAL A 196 4.77 12.19 25.06
CA VAL A 196 5.78 13.09 24.49
C VAL A 196 6.91 12.25 23.88
N THR A 197 7.45 11.27 24.62
CA THR A 197 8.52 10.40 24.14
C THR A 197 8.11 9.59 22.91
N ALA A 198 6.88 9.11 22.84
CA ALA A 198 6.37 8.42 21.65
C ALA A 198 6.24 9.36 20.44
N ALA A 199 5.78 10.59 20.65
CA ALA A 199 5.65 11.58 19.59
C ALA A 199 7.02 12.05 19.06
N GLU A 200 8.02 12.18 19.94
CA GLU A 200 9.40 12.52 19.55
C GLU A 200 10.11 11.37 18.80
N GLY A 201 9.69 10.12 19.06
CA GLY A 201 10.22 8.92 18.41
C GLY A 201 9.53 8.55 17.09
N ALA A 202 8.46 9.25 16.74
CA ALA A 202 7.71 9.05 15.50
C ALA A 202 8.28 9.90 14.35
#